data_13731ceb40d80016dd58904caa4f2e00
#
_entry.id   13731ceb40d80016dd58904caa4f2e00
#
_cell.length_a   1.000
_cell.length_b   1.000
_cell.length_c   1.000
_cell.angle_alpha   90.00
_cell.angle_beta   90.00
_cell.angle_gamma   90.00
#
_symmetry.space_group_name_H-M   'P 1'
#
loop_
_entity.id
_entity.type
_entity.pdbx_description
1 polymer ?
#
loop_
_entity_poly.entity_id
_entity_poly.type
_entity_poly.pdbx_seq_one_letter_code
_entity_poly.pdbx_strand_id
1 'polypeptide(L)'
;MISTGDILRDGIDWLGDQLKMHASRQVIYQRGVYSLTVQATVGRTLLKLNDGYGGVRMVWTDRDFVIVADDLILGGQKTLPRRGDRIQETADGKTLTYEVLAPGNEPEWRWSDPYRRLLRIHTKQIIEE
;
A
#
# COMPACT_ATOMS: atom_id res chain seq x y z
N MET A 1 -28.32 -1.38 -19.52
CA MET A 1 -28.53 -0.78 -18.20
C MET A 1 -27.33 -1.07 -17.31
N ILE A 2 -26.78 -0.03 -16.69
CA ILE A 2 -25.66 -0.17 -15.76
C ILE A 2 -26.21 -0.53 -14.38
N SER A 3 -25.70 -1.59 -13.76
CA SER A 3 -26.11 -1.99 -12.41
C SER A 3 -25.56 -1.02 -11.36
N THR A 4 -26.16 -1.00 -10.17
CA THR A 4 -25.65 -0.20 -9.04
C THR A 4 -24.20 -0.59 -8.69
N GLY A 5 -23.87 -1.87 -8.78
CA GLY A 5 -22.51 -2.34 -8.53
C GLY A 5 -21.49 -1.79 -9.52
N ASP A 6 -21.87 -1.68 -10.80
CA ASP A 6 -21.00 -1.10 -11.83
C ASP A 6 -20.77 0.40 -11.61
N ILE A 7 -21.80 1.12 -11.20
CA ILE A 7 -21.69 2.55 -10.90
C ILE A 7 -20.73 2.77 -9.71
N LEU A 8 -20.84 1.95 -8.67
CA LEU A 8 -19.95 2.05 -7.51
C LEU A 8 -18.51 1.70 -7.87
N ARG A 9 -18.31 0.68 -8.70
CA ARG A 9 -16.97 0.31 -9.18
C ARG A 9 -16.33 1.46 -9.97
N ASP A 10 -17.08 2.06 -10.88
CA ASP A 10 -16.61 3.19 -11.69
C ASP A 10 -16.27 4.38 -10.79
N GLY A 11 -17.04 4.62 -9.74
CA GLY A 11 -16.76 5.67 -8.76
C GLY A 11 -15.45 5.42 -8.00
N ILE A 12 -15.18 4.18 -7.62
CA ILE A 12 -13.92 3.81 -6.95
C ILE A 12 -12.73 3.95 -7.90
N ASP A 13 -12.87 3.54 -9.16
CA ASP A 13 -11.82 3.69 -10.16
C ASP A 13 -11.52 5.17 -10.41
N TRP A 14 -12.57 6.01 -10.52
CA TRP A 14 -12.42 7.45 -10.67
C TRP A 14 -11.72 8.07 -9.46
N LEU A 15 -12.09 7.67 -8.24
CA LEU A 15 -11.47 8.15 -7.02
C LEU A 15 -9.98 7.78 -6.98
N GLY A 16 -9.63 6.55 -7.37
CA GLY A 16 -8.25 6.12 -7.48
C GLY A 16 -7.44 6.99 -8.44
N ASP A 17 -8.03 7.32 -9.60
CA ASP A 17 -7.39 8.20 -10.57
C ASP A 17 -7.19 9.60 -10.01
N GLN A 18 -8.17 10.15 -9.27
CA GLN A 18 -8.03 11.45 -8.62
C GLN A 18 -6.94 11.45 -7.55
N LEU A 19 -6.82 10.39 -6.77
CA LEU A 19 -5.75 10.25 -5.79
C LEU A 19 -4.37 10.21 -6.45
N LYS A 20 -4.24 9.52 -7.57
CA LYS A 20 -3.00 9.52 -8.36
C LYS A 20 -2.63 10.92 -8.83
N MET A 21 -3.60 11.69 -9.29
CA MET A 21 -3.37 13.03 -9.86
C MET A 21 -3.08 14.09 -8.80
N HIS A 22 -3.71 14.03 -7.64
CA HIS A 22 -3.74 15.14 -6.68
C HIS A 22 -3.10 14.87 -5.34
N ALA A 23 -3.05 13.62 -4.89
CA ALA A 23 -2.56 13.26 -3.56
C ALA A 23 -1.45 12.21 -3.61
N SER A 24 -1.15 11.66 -4.78
CA SER A 24 -0.15 10.61 -4.91
C SER A 24 1.24 11.18 -5.06
N ARG A 25 2.21 10.35 -4.77
CA ARG A 25 3.62 10.61 -5.01
C ARG A 25 4.24 9.43 -5.72
N GLN A 26 5.32 9.68 -6.43
CA GLN A 26 6.03 8.64 -7.14
C GLN A 26 6.95 7.91 -6.18
N VAL A 27 6.86 6.57 -6.18
CA VAL A 27 7.71 5.71 -5.35
C VAL A 27 8.29 4.60 -6.21
N ILE A 28 9.34 3.94 -5.70
CA ILE A 28 9.94 2.80 -6.36
C ILE A 28 9.62 1.56 -5.53
N TYR A 29 8.91 0.61 -6.12
CA TYR A 29 8.61 -0.67 -5.50
C TYR A 29 9.65 -1.70 -5.94
N GLN A 30 10.24 -2.42 -4.99
CA GLN A 30 11.35 -3.34 -5.27
C GLN A 30 11.11 -4.72 -4.67
N ARG A 31 11.43 -5.73 -5.47
CA ARG A 31 11.47 -7.13 -5.03
C ARG A 31 12.65 -7.81 -5.70
N GLY A 32 13.72 -8.10 -4.94
CA GLY A 32 14.93 -8.68 -5.51
C GLY A 32 15.52 -7.79 -6.60
N VAL A 33 15.66 -8.34 -7.80
CA VAL A 33 16.18 -7.61 -8.96
C VAL A 33 15.14 -6.79 -9.70
N TYR A 34 13.86 -6.96 -9.36
CA TYR A 34 12.77 -6.25 -10.02
C TYR A 34 12.49 -4.94 -9.33
N SER A 35 12.30 -3.88 -10.09
CA SER A 35 11.86 -2.60 -9.56
C SER A 35 10.82 -1.99 -10.48
N LEU A 36 9.96 -1.15 -9.90
CA LEU A 36 8.84 -0.53 -10.58
C LEU A 36 8.64 0.85 -10.01
N THR A 37 8.58 1.86 -10.88
CA THR A 37 8.14 3.19 -10.47
C THR A 37 6.62 3.24 -10.55
N VAL A 38 5.98 3.60 -9.44
CA VAL A 38 4.52 3.57 -9.33
C VAL A 38 4.03 4.74 -8.50
N GLN A 39 2.81 5.18 -8.74
CA GLN A 39 2.16 6.21 -7.94
C GLN A 39 1.53 5.58 -6.70
N ALA A 40 1.73 6.22 -5.56
CA ALA A 40 1.19 5.75 -4.29
C ALA A 40 0.65 6.92 -3.47
N THR A 41 -0.43 6.68 -2.75
CA THR A 41 -0.94 7.59 -1.74
C THR A 41 -0.51 7.07 -0.37
N VAL A 42 -0.08 7.95 0.53
CA VAL A 42 0.38 7.52 1.85
C VAL A 42 -0.72 7.68 2.89
N GLY A 43 -0.68 6.82 3.90
CA GLY A 43 -1.60 6.86 5.02
C GLY A 43 -1.08 6.04 6.18
N ARG A 44 -1.94 5.79 7.16
CA ARG A 44 -1.64 4.93 8.31
C ARG A 44 -2.90 4.14 8.65
N THR A 45 -2.70 2.98 9.26
CA THR A 45 -3.81 2.14 9.74
C THR A 45 -3.66 1.93 11.23
N LEU A 46 -4.77 2.11 11.96
CA LEU A 46 -4.85 1.75 13.37
C LEU A 46 -5.22 0.27 13.47
N LEU A 47 -4.35 -0.49 14.11
CA LEU A 47 -4.52 -1.94 14.25
C LEU A 47 -4.82 -2.31 15.68
N LYS A 48 -5.70 -3.28 15.84
CA LYS A 48 -6.04 -3.88 17.12
C LYS A 48 -5.27 -5.19 17.23
N LEU A 49 -4.24 -5.23 18.07
CA LEU A 49 -3.35 -6.38 18.20
C LEU A 49 -3.54 -7.04 19.57
N ASN A 50 -3.42 -8.37 19.59
CA ASN A 50 -3.39 -9.15 20.83
C ASN A 50 -2.00 -8.97 21.49
N ASP A 51 -1.97 -8.65 22.79
CA ASP A 51 -0.72 -8.43 23.50
C ASP A 51 -0.08 -9.71 24.03
N GLY A 52 -0.71 -10.86 23.82
CA GLY A 52 -0.22 -12.14 24.31
C GLY A 52 -0.61 -12.48 25.75
N TYR A 53 -1.28 -11.57 26.45
CA TYR A 53 -1.69 -11.71 27.84
C TYR A 53 -3.20 -11.59 28.03
N GLY A 54 -3.97 -11.84 26.96
CA GLY A 54 -5.42 -11.70 26.99
C GLY A 54 -5.93 -10.28 26.81
N GLY A 55 -5.02 -9.31 26.69
CA GLY A 55 -5.36 -7.93 26.43
C GLY A 55 -5.29 -7.55 24.96
N VAL A 56 -5.63 -6.31 24.67
CA VAL A 56 -5.65 -5.78 23.33
C VAL A 56 -4.84 -4.48 23.32
N ARG A 57 -4.00 -4.32 22.32
CA ARG A 57 -3.19 -3.13 22.11
C ARG A 57 -3.57 -2.49 20.77
N MET A 58 -3.73 -1.16 20.79
CA MET A 58 -3.98 -0.39 19.57
C MET A 58 -2.65 0.19 19.09
N VAL A 59 -2.29 -0.08 17.84
CA VAL A 59 -1.02 0.34 17.25
C VAL A 59 -1.25 0.90 15.85
N TRP A 60 -0.63 2.05 15.55
CA TRP A 60 -0.60 2.59 14.19
C TRP A 60 0.53 1.93 13.41
N THR A 61 0.29 1.65 12.14
CA THR A 61 1.38 1.31 11.20
C THR A 61 2.30 2.53 11.05
N ASP A 62 3.57 2.32 10.75
CA ASP A 62 4.50 3.43 10.49
C ASP A 62 4.02 4.22 9.28
N ARG A 63 3.77 3.54 8.20
CA ARG A 63 3.23 4.13 6.98
C ARG A 63 2.58 3.05 6.14
N ASP A 64 1.43 3.36 5.58
CA ASP A 64 0.80 2.55 4.55
C ASP A 64 0.98 3.23 3.20
N PHE A 65 1.15 2.43 2.16
CA PHE A 65 1.11 2.89 0.78
C PHE A 65 -0.12 2.32 0.12
N VAL A 66 -0.93 3.19 -0.48
CA VAL A 66 -2.11 2.78 -1.25
C VAL A 66 -1.76 2.87 -2.72
N ILE A 67 -1.79 1.73 -3.40
CA ILE A 67 -1.39 1.60 -4.80
C ILE A 67 -2.56 0.97 -5.57
N VAL A 68 -2.81 1.44 -6.79
CA VAL A 68 -3.77 0.79 -7.67
C VAL A 68 -3.23 -0.61 -8.01
N ALA A 69 -4.02 -1.64 -7.74
CA ALA A 69 -3.58 -3.03 -7.88
C ALA A 69 -3.08 -3.36 -9.29
N ASP A 70 -3.74 -2.81 -10.30
CA ASP A 70 -3.37 -3.04 -11.70
C ASP A 70 -2.01 -2.43 -12.06
N ASP A 71 -1.49 -1.51 -11.25
CA ASP A 71 -0.20 -0.87 -11.49
C ASP A 71 0.97 -1.69 -10.92
N LEU A 72 0.69 -2.65 -10.03
CA LEU A 72 1.76 -3.44 -9.41
C LEU A 72 2.18 -4.60 -10.32
N ILE A 73 3.06 -4.28 -11.25
CA ILE A 73 3.57 -5.20 -12.25
C ILE A 73 5.09 -5.31 -12.09
N LEU A 74 5.56 -6.48 -11.72
CA LEU A 74 6.99 -6.76 -11.53
C LEU A 74 7.42 -7.87 -12.48
N GLY A 75 8.53 -7.64 -13.21
CA GLY A 75 9.02 -8.62 -14.16
C GLY A 75 8.01 -8.94 -15.26
N GLY A 76 7.15 -7.98 -15.64
CA GLY A 76 6.14 -8.16 -16.67
C GLY A 76 4.88 -8.89 -16.20
N GLN A 77 4.76 -9.18 -14.90
CA GLN A 77 3.62 -9.90 -14.35
C GLN A 77 2.96 -9.12 -13.22
N LYS A 78 1.64 -9.07 -13.24
CA LYS A 78 0.85 -8.50 -12.16
C LYS A 78 1.06 -9.35 -10.89
N THR A 79 1.31 -8.69 -9.77
CA THR A 79 1.63 -9.35 -8.51
C THR A 79 0.95 -8.68 -7.33
N LEU A 80 1.01 -9.33 -6.18
CA LEU A 80 0.56 -8.79 -4.90
C LEU A 80 1.76 -8.50 -4.01
N PRO A 81 1.64 -7.57 -3.04
CA PRO A 81 2.74 -7.29 -2.13
C PRO A 81 3.15 -8.52 -1.34
N ARG A 82 4.45 -8.62 -1.07
CA ARG A 82 5.02 -9.70 -0.26
C ARG A 82 5.87 -9.10 0.85
N ARG A 83 5.88 -9.78 1.98
CA ARG A 83 6.77 -9.45 3.10
C ARG A 83 8.21 -9.41 2.60
N GLY A 84 8.93 -8.35 2.97
CA GLY A 84 10.30 -8.13 2.55
C GLY A 84 10.46 -7.27 1.31
N ASP A 85 9.38 -7.01 0.57
CA ASP A 85 9.41 -6.04 -0.52
C ASP A 85 9.77 -4.67 0.05
N ARG A 86 10.36 -3.80 -0.76
CA ARG A 86 10.77 -2.46 -0.33
C ARG A 86 10.13 -1.39 -1.18
N ILE A 87 9.81 -0.27 -0.55
CA ILE A 87 9.28 0.91 -1.22
C ILE A 87 10.19 2.08 -0.88
N GLN A 88 10.72 2.74 -1.90
CA GLN A 88 11.60 3.90 -1.74
C GLN A 88 10.87 5.15 -2.15
N GLU A 89 10.97 6.18 -1.32
CA GLU A 89 10.41 7.50 -1.55
C GLU A 89 11.51 8.54 -1.38
N THR A 90 11.60 9.49 -2.32
CA THR A 90 12.51 10.62 -2.20
C THR A 90 11.73 11.84 -1.76
N ALA A 91 12.12 12.43 -0.63
CA ALA A 91 11.49 13.61 -0.06
C ALA A 91 12.56 14.52 0.53
N ASP A 92 12.52 15.81 0.17
CA ASP A 92 13.44 16.83 0.68
C ASP A 92 14.93 16.45 0.50
N GLY A 93 15.25 15.84 -0.64
CA GLY A 93 16.61 15.41 -0.94
C GLY A 93 17.07 14.16 -0.24
N LYS A 94 16.18 13.51 0.51
CA LYS A 94 16.47 12.26 1.22
C LYS A 94 15.71 11.10 0.60
N THR A 95 16.33 9.93 0.61
CA THR A 95 15.66 8.69 0.21
C THR A 95 15.26 7.91 1.44
N LEU A 96 13.97 7.70 1.59
CA LEU A 96 13.39 6.92 2.67
C LEU A 96 13.03 5.55 2.13
N THR A 97 13.49 4.50 2.81
CA THR A 97 13.18 3.12 2.42
C THR A 97 12.27 2.48 3.46
N TYR A 98 11.20 1.90 2.99
CA TYR A 98 10.20 1.20 3.79
C TYR A 98 10.17 -0.27 3.40
N GLU A 99 10.05 -1.15 4.38
CA GLU A 99 9.94 -2.58 4.14
C GLU A 99 8.49 -3.03 4.39
N VAL A 100 7.95 -3.81 3.45
CA VAL A 100 6.64 -4.42 3.58
C VAL A 100 6.71 -5.51 4.63
N LEU A 101 5.86 -5.40 5.65
CA LEU A 101 5.82 -6.35 6.74
C LEU A 101 4.40 -6.53 7.27
N ALA A 102 4.20 -7.66 7.94
CA ALA A 102 2.92 -7.98 8.58
C ALA A 102 2.95 -7.46 10.01
N PRO A 103 2.10 -6.48 10.37
CA PRO A 103 2.06 -5.99 11.75
C PRO A 103 1.30 -6.98 12.64
N GLY A 104 2.01 -7.53 13.65
CA GLY A 104 1.41 -8.51 14.55
C GLY A 104 0.86 -9.71 13.81
N ASN A 105 -0.43 -9.99 13.99
CA ASN A 105 -1.13 -11.10 13.33
C ASN A 105 -1.85 -10.67 12.05
N GLU A 106 -1.73 -9.40 11.66
CA GLU A 106 -2.36 -8.87 10.46
C GLU A 106 -1.53 -9.21 9.23
N PRO A 107 -2.16 -9.39 8.04
CA PRO A 107 -1.39 -9.58 6.81
C PRO A 107 -0.64 -8.31 6.42
N GLU A 108 0.35 -8.43 5.55
CA GLU A 108 1.18 -7.32 5.10
C GLU A 108 0.44 -6.32 4.20
N TRP A 109 -0.71 -6.72 3.65
CA TRP A 109 -1.54 -5.85 2.81
C TRP A 109 -3.00 -6.25 2.92
N ARG A 110 -3.87 -5.34 2.54
CA ARG A 110 -5.31 -5.61 2.43
C ARG A 110 -5.91 -4.76 1.32
N TRP A 111 -7.11 -5.14 0.89
CA TRP A 111 -7.86 -4.29 -0.04
C TRP A 111 -8.36 -3.06 0.71
N SER A 112 -8.15 -1.90 0.10
CA SER A 112 -8.62 -0.63 0.65
C SER A 112 -10.06 -0.34 0.24
N ASP A 113 -10.59 -1.09 -0.73
CA ASP A 113 -11.93 -0.96 -1.25
C ASP A 113 -12.59 -2.33 -1.47
N PRO A 114 -13.93 -2.44 -1.48
CA PRO A 114 -14.62 -3.72 -1.64
C PRO A 114 -14.52 -4.32 -3.05
N TYR A 115 -14.09 -3.55 -4.03
CA TYR A 115 -13.99 -4.00 -5.42
C TYR A 115 -12.61 -4.49 -5.82
N ARG A 116 -11.67 -4.54 -4.86
CA ARG A 116 -10.29 -5.02 -5.05
C ARG A 116 -9.53 -4.22 -6.10
N ARG A 117 -9.63 -2.90 -6.04
CA ARG A 117 -8.94 -1.97 -6.94
C ARG A 117 -7.71 -1.34 -6.29
N LEU A 118 -7.76 -1.11 -4.98
CA LEU A 118 -6.73 -0.40 -4.25
C LEU A 118 -6.11 -1.32 -3.21
N LEU A 119 -4.78 -1.49 -3.29
CA LEU A 119 -4.00 -2.23 -2.30
C LEU A 119 -3.52 -1.27 -1.21
N ARG A 120 -3.78 -1.60 0.04
CA ARG A 120 -3.21 -0.90 1.19
C ARG A 120 -2.11 -1.77 1.76
N ILE A 121 -0.87 -1.28 1.65
CA ILE A 121 0.34 -2.05 1.97
C ILE A 121 0.95 -1.50 3.25
N HIS A 122 1.12 -2.36 4.26
CA HIS A 122 1.69 -1.97 5.54
C HIS A 122 3.21 -2.04 5.49
N THR A 123 3.86 -0.99 5.95
CA THR A 123 5.32 -0.90 5.91
C THR A 123 5.90 -0.31 7.18
N LYS A 124 7.22 -0.47 7.31
CA LYS A 124 8.01 0.15 8.36
C LYS A 124 9.25 0.79 7.73
N GLN A 125 9.56 1.99 8.15
CA GLN A 125 10.77 2.67 7.68
C GLN A 125 12.00 1.95 8.21
N ILE A 126 12.94 1.63 7.32
CA ILE A 126 14.17 0.93 7.69
C ILE A 126 15.43 1.73 7.40
N ILE A 127 15.41 2.63 6.40
CA ILE A 127 16.60 3.39 5.99
C ILE A 127 16.19 4.82 5.67
N GLU A 128 17.03 5.77 6.07
CA GLU A 128 16.97 7.17 5.66
C GLU A 128 18.34 7.59 5.17
N GLU A 129 18.42 8.04 3.93
CA GLU A 129 19.68 8.46 3.30
C GLU A 129 19.57 9.84 2.65
#